data_989dc073a3cd489501a22115d381199d
#
_entry.id   989dc073a3cd489501a22115d381199d
#
_cell.length_a   1.000
_cell.length_b   1.000
_cell.length_c   1.000
_cell.angle_alpha   90.00
_cell.angle_beta   90.00
_cell.angle_gamma   90.00
#
_symmetry.space_group_name_H-M   'P 1'
#
loop_
_entity.id
_entity.type
_entity.pdbx_description
1 polymer ?
#
loop_
_entity_poly.entity_id
_entity_poly.type
_entity_poly.pdbx_seq_one_letter_code
_entity_poly.pdbx_strand_id
1 'polypeptide(L)'
;MSVKDRIREKLADMKLDKYVNYRFACCYDAGKWMFGNRDYKVIPNCVNCDDFKYDTDRRNAKRRELGLENKYVIGTVGRLQPAKNPEYIIDIINECVKIDKECVLVHIGDGNLKDKINNKVEKLHLEDNVKMLGARTDISELMKAMDAFILPPLHEGFPIVLVEAQATGLRCYVADNITRDCNITGNVKYLPIDVTPEVWAETISQDKDIERRDMSDIVRKKGYDIKTMAEEMEKFFL
;
A
#
# COMPACT_ATOMS: atom_id res chain seq x y z
N MET A 1 -21.96 1.34 18.71
CA MET A 1 -21.81 2.64 19.41
C MET A 1 -23.11 2.99 20.08
N SER A 2 -23.10 3.25 21.41
CA SER A 2 -24.31 3.54 22.16
C SER A 2 -24.83 4.95 21.88
N VAL A 3 -26.13 5.22 22.13
CA VAL A 3 -26.72 6.58 21.99
C VAL A 3 -25.99 7.58 22.88
N LYS A 4 -25.48 7.15 24.06
CA LYS A 4 -24.68 7.99 24.97
C LYS A 4 -23.33 8.36 24.38
N ASP A 5 -22.69 7.46 23.62
CA ASP A 5 -21.40 7.72 22.98
C ASP A 5 -21.56 8.74 21.85
N ARG A 6 -22.61 8.62 21.04
CA ARG A 6 -22.95 9.61 19.99
C ARG A 6 -23.23 11.01 20.54
N ILE A 7 -23.92 11.10 21.69
CA ILE A 7 -24.20 12.39 22.34
C ILE A 7 -22.92 13.00 22.90
N ARG A 8 -22.04 12.17 23.51
CA ARG A 8 -20.73 12.63 24.00
C ARG A 8 -19.83 13.15 22.88
N GLU A 9 -19.75 12.42 21.77
CA GLU A 9 -19.00 12.85 20.59
C GLU A 9 -19.54 14.17 20.05
N LYS A 10 -20.84 14.29 19.88
CA LYS A 10 -21.48 15.54 19.39
C LYS A 10 -21.23 16.74 20.31
N LEU A 11 -21.26 16.54 21.63
CA LEU A 11 -20.96 17.58 22.61
C LEU A 11 -19.45 17.93 22.65
N ALA A 12 -18.57 16.94 22.45
CA ALA A 12 -17.14 17.18 22.32
C ALA A 12 -16.82 17.96 21.03
N ASP A 13 -17.44 17.61 19.92
CA ASP A 13 -17.32 18.31 18.64
C ASP A 13 -17.78 19.77 18.71
N MET A 14 -18.92 20.04 19.34
CA MET A 14 -19.42 21.41 19.53
C MET A 14 -18.48 22.27 20.40
N LYS A 15 -17.80 21.68 21.39
CA LYS A 15 -16.80 22.38 22.19
C LYS A 15 -15.51 22.61 21.41
N LEU A 16 -15.07 21.64 20.63
CA LEU A 16 -13.89 21.76 19.78
C LEU A 16 -14.05 22.84 18.73
N ASP A 17 -15.23 22.95 18.09
CA ASP A 17 -15.51 23.95 17.05
C ASP A 17 -15.27 25.40 17.53
N LYS A 18 -15.39 25.65 18.84
CA LYS A 18 -15.11 26.97 19.43
C LYS A 18 -13.62 27.34 19.44
N TYR A 19 -12.72 26.33 19.38
CA TYR A 19 -11.27 26.52 19.54
C TYR A 19 -10.48 26.11 18.29
N VAL A 20 -11.14 25.54 17.28
CA VAL A 20 -10.49 25.07 16.05
C VAL A 20 -10.59 26.15 14.97
N ASN A 21 -9.45 26.65 14.52
CA ASN A 21 -9.36 27.59 13.41
C ASN A 21 -9.41 26.89 12.05
N TYR A 22 -8.75 25.72 11.94
CA TYR A 22 -8.63 24.95 10.70
C TYR A 22 -8.87 23.47 10.94
N ARG A 23 -9.44 22.78 9.94
CA ARG A 23 -9.64 21.32 9.94
C ARG A 23 -8.91 20.73 8.77
N PHE A 24 -8.18 19.64 9.00
CA PHE A 24 -7.42 18.92 7.99
C PHE A 24 -7.79 17.45 7.99
N ALA A 25 -7.83 16.85 6.81
CA ALA A 25 -8.07 15.42 6.63
C ALA A 25 -7.08 14.86 5.60
N CYS A 26 -6.74 13.58 5.70
CA CYS A 26 -5.83 12.94 4.75
C CYS A 26 -6.48 12.58 3.41
N CYS A 27 -7.82 12.54 3.34
CA CYS A 27 -8.58 12.35 2.11
C CYS A 27 -10.01 12.90 2.29
N TYR A 28 -10.75 13.01 1.19
CA TYR A 28 -12.14 13.51 1.23
C TYR A 28 -13.06 12.65 2.08
N ASP A 29 -12.96 11.32 1.96
CA ASP A 29 -13.82 10.39 2.72
C ASP A 29 -13.57 10.50 4.23
N ALA A 30 -12.30 10.60 4.65
CA ALA A 30 -11.95 10.82 6.05
C ALA A 30 -12.45 12.17 6.56
N GLY A 31 -12.32 13.22 5.74
CA GLY A 31 -12.83 14.56 6.08
C GLY A 31 -14.35 14.59 6.22
N LYS A 32 -15.06 13.97 5.28
CA LYS A 32 -16.52 13.85 5.32
C LYS A 32 -17.00 13.04 6.52
N TRP A 33 -16.31 11.94 6.82
CA TRP A 33 -16.63 11.12 7.98
C TRP A 33 -16.40 11.85 9.30
N MET A 34 -15.27 12.58 9.42
CA MET A 34 -14.87 13.25 10.66
C MET A 34 -15.58 14.58 10.88
N PHE A 35 -15.75 15.38 9.83
CA PHE A 35 -16.22 16.78 9.92
C PHE A 35 -17.63 16.99 9.36
N GLY A 36 -18.20 15.99 8.66
CA GLY A 36 -19.52 16.12 8.04
C GLY A 36 -19.55 17.21 6.98
N ASN A 37 -20.44 18.21 7.17
CA ASN A 37 -20.59 19.36 6.23
C ASN A 37 -19.75 20.59 6.62
N ARG A 38 -18.84 20.47 7.61
CA ARG A 38 -17.94 21.56 7.99
C ARG A 38 -16.82 21.70 6.97
N ASP A 39 -16.31 22.90 6.80
CA ASP A 39 -15.17 23.15 5.93
C ASP A 39 -13.91 22.46 6.47
N TYR A 40 -13.17 21.81 5.59
CA TYR A 40 -11.86 21.21 5.87
C TYR A 40 -10.98 21.25 4.64
N LYS A 41 -9.67 21.29 4.85
CA LYS A 41 -8.67 21.16 3.79
C LYS A 41 -8.14 19.72 3.77
N VAL A 42 -8.05 19.14 2.57
CA VAL A 42 -7.39 17.84 2.40
C VAL A 42 -5.89 18.07 2.31
N ILE A 43 -5.15 17.39 3.20
CA ILE A 43 -3.69 17.29 3.18
C ILE A 43 -3.40 15.81 3.05
N PRO A 44 -3.08 15.31 1.85
CA PRO A 44 -2.85 13.90 1.63
C PRO A 44 -1.62 13.41 2.38
N ASN A 45 -1.59 12.12 2.70
CA ASN A 45 -0.39 11.47 3.19
C ASN A 45 0.65 11.45 2.06
N CYS A 46 1.70 12.24 2.19
CA CYS A 46 2.73 12.42 1.19
C CYS A 46 3.92 11.47 1.40
N VAL A 47 4.66 11.22 0.32
CA VAL A 47 5.88 10.42 0.29
C VAL A 47 7.05 11.25 -0.19
N ASN A 48 8.29 10.85 0.13
CA ASN A 48 9.46 11.47 -0.49
C ASN A 48 9.64 10.88 -1.89
N CYS A 49 9.14 11.57 -2.91
CA CYS A 49 9.19 11.08 -4.29
C CYS A 49 10.61 10.80 -4.78
N ASP A 50 11.64 11.48 -4.26
CA ASP A 50 13.04 11.25 -4.64
C ASP A 50 13.54 9.89 -4.13
N ASP A 51 13.13 9.46 -2.93
CA ASP A 51 13.51 8.16 -2.37
C ASP A 51 12.86 7.01 -3.15
N PHE A 52 11.62 7.20 -3.62
CA PHE A 52 10.85 6.19 -4.34
C PHE A 52 11.02 6.26 -5.87
N LYS A 53 11.88 7.15 -6.38
CA LYS A 53 12.21 7.18 -7.81
C LYS A 53 12.77 5.84 -8.26
N TYR A 54 12.21 5.29 -9.36
CA TYR A 54 12.70 4.03 -9.93
C TYR A 54 14.11 4.18 -10.51
N ASP A 55 14.96 3.23 -10.18
CA ASP A 55 16.35 3.18 -10.61
C ASP A 55 16.75 1.72 -10.87
N THR A 56 17.15 1.43 -12.11
CA THR A 56 17.48 0.07 -12.56
C THR A 56 18.72 -0.48 -11.87
N ASP A 57 19.73 0.36 -11.61
CA ASP A 57 20.97 -0.13 -10.98
C ASP A 57 20.73 -0.47 -9.52
N ARG A 58 19.99 0.37 -8.80
CA ARG A 58 19.57 0.11 -7.41
C ARG A 58 18.66 -1.13 -7.33
N ARG A 59 17.71 -1.27 -8.28
CA ARG A 59 16.90 -2.49 -8.42
C ARG A 59 17.79 -3.73 -8.54
N ASN A 60 18.72 -3.74 -9.49
CA ASN A 60 19.58 -4.89 -9.75
C ASN A 60 20.49 -5.19 -8.56
N ALA A 61 21.03 -4.17 -7.90
CA ALA A 61 21.82 -4.34 -6.68
C ALA A 61 21.02 -4.99 -5.55
N LYS A 62 19.80 -4.49 -5.28
CA LYS A 62 18.92 -5.04 -4.24
C LYS A 62 18.45 -6.47 -4.57
N ARG A 63 18.20 -6.78 -5.85
CA ARG A 63 17.84 -8.14 -6.28
C ARG A 63 18.99 -9.12 -6.07
N ARG A 64 20.23 -8.74 -6.37
CA ARG A 64 21.42 -9.57 -6.05
C ARG A 64 21.57 -9.80 -4.55
N GLU A 65 21.43 -8.74 -3.74
CA GLU A 65 21.48 -8.85 -2.26
C GLU A 65 20.48 -9.86 -1.72
N LEU A 66 19.29 -9.94 -2.31
CA LEU A 66 18.20 -10.81 -1.85
C LEU A 66 18.12 -12.16 -2.56
N GLY A 67 18.98 -12.43 -3.56
CA GLY A 67 18.90 -13.63 -4.40
C GLY A 67 17.61 -13.72 -5.21
N LEU A 68 17.19 -12.58 -5.81
CA LEU A 68 15.96 -12.44 -6.59
C LEU A 68 16.21 -12.24 -8.09
N GLU A 69 17.46 -12.49 -8.55
CA GLU A 69 17.78 -12.43 -9.98
C GLU A 69 16.91 -13.47 -10.73
N ASN A 70 16.42 -13.14 -11.88
CA ASN A 70 15.55 -13.99 -12.71
C ASN A 70 14.21 -14.41 -12.08
N LYS A 71 13.80 -13.79 -10.95
CA LYS A 71 12.50 -14.05 -10.32
C LYS A 71 11.48 -12.98 -10.73
N TYR A 72 10.20 -13.36 -10.77
CA TYR A 72 9.12 -12.39 -10.79
C TYR A 72 8.72 -12.06 -9.34
N VAL A 73 9.01 -10.85 -8.90
CA VAL A 73 8.90 -10.46 -7.50
C VAL A 73 7.62 -9.70 -7.24
N ILE A 74 6.71 -10.33 -6.51
CA ILE A 74 5.51 -9.68 -5.99
C ILE A 74 5.81 -9.18 -4.58
N GLY A 75 5.59 -7.90 -4.33
CA GLY A 75 5.82 -7.31 -3.01
C GLY A 75 4.55 -6.94 -2.26
N THR A 76 4.64 -6.93 -0.95
CA THR A 76 3.64 -6.35 -0.07
C THR A 76 4.30 -5.74 1.16
N VAL A 77 3.76 -4.63 1.65
CA VAL A 77 4.23 -3.94 2.85
C VAL A 77 3.06 -3.74 3.81
N GLY A 78 3.15 -4.33 4.98
CA GLY A 78 2.10 -4.20 5.97
C GLY A 78 2.32 -5.11 7.19
N ARG A 79 1.64 -4.77 8.28
CA ARG A 79 1.69 -5.60 9.48
C ARG A 79 0.99 -6.94 9.27
N LEU A 80 1.55 -8.02 9.82
CA LEU A 80 0.91 -9.34 9.85
C LEU A 80 -0.26 -9.35 10.86
N GLN A 81 -1.38 -8.74 10.46
CA GLN A 81 -2.62 -8.58 11.24
C GLN A 81 -3.83 -8.97 10.39
N PRO A 82 -4.95 -9.41 10.99
CA PRO A 82 -6.15 -9.82 10.25
C PRO A 82 -6.64 -8.75 9.25
N ALA A 83 -6.61 -7.45 9.62
CA ALA A 83 -7.05 -6.38 8.75
C ALA A 83 -6.27 -6.28 7.42
N LYS A 84 -4.99 -6.73 7.39
CA LYS A 84 -4.14 -6.72 6.19
C LYS A 84 -4.27 -8.00 5.35
N ASN A 85 -5.04 -8.98 5.84
CA ASN A 85 -5.38 -10.22 5.12
C ASN A 85 -4.17 -11.03 4.63
N PRO A 86 -3.14 -11.26 5.48
CA PRO A 86 -1.91 -11.91 5.03
C PRO A 86 -2.11 -13.37 4.61
N GLU A 87 -3.12 -14.06 5.12
CA GLU A 87 -3.42 -15.43 4.72
C GLU A 87 -3.87 -15.51 3.25
N TYR A 88 -4.72 -14.58 2.83
CA TYR A 88 -5.15 -14.50 1.44
C TYR A 88 -4.01 -14.10 0.49
N ILE A 89 -3.05 -13.29 0.96
CA ILE A 89 -1.83 -13.01 0.21
C ILE A 89 -1.07 -14.32 -0.09
N ILE A 90 -0.90 -15.20 0.90
CA ILE A 90 -0.23 -16.49 0.70
C ILE A 90 -1.02 -17.38 -0.27
N ASP A 91 -2.36 -17.37 -0.20
CA ASP A 91 -3.19 -18.12 -1.15
C ASP A 91 -3.00 -17.61 -2.59
N ILE A 92 -2.99 -16.28 -2.81
CA ILE A 92 -2.69 -15.68 -4.11
C ILE A 92 -1.32 -16.13 -4.62
N ILE A 93 -0.28 -16.08 -3.77
CA ILE A 93 1.07 -16.49 -4.16
C ILE A 93 1.13 -17.98 -4.51
N ASN A 94 0.42 -18.84 -3.78
CA ASN A 94 0.32 -20.24 -4.13
C ASN A 94 -0.20 -20.45 -5.56
N GLU A 95 -1.22 -19.69 -5.96
CA GLU A 95 -1.74 -19.75 -7.33
C GLU A 95 -0.78 -19.12 -8.35
N CYS A 96 -0.09 -18.01 -8.00
CA CYS A 96 0.94 -17.44 -8.86
C CYS A 96 2.08 -18.43 -9.14
N VAL A 97 2.52 -19.18 -8.13
CA VAL A 97 3.61 -20.20 -8.26
C VAL A 97 3.18 -21.38 -9.13
N LYS A 98 1.89 -21.74 -9.16
CA LYS A 98 1.37 -22.75 -10.07
C LYS A 98 1.47 -22.32 -11.54
N ILE A 99 1.27 -21.02 -11.80
CA ILE A 99 1.39 -20.42 -13.14
C ILE A 99 2.86 -20.24 -13.52
N ASP A 100 3.68 -19.71 -12.59
CA ASP A 100 5.11 -19.47 -12.81
C ASP A 100 5.92 -19.78 -11.54
N LYS A 101 6.72 -20.84 -11.59
CA LYS A 101 7.56 -21.30 -10.47
C LYS A 101 8.62 -20.27 -10.05
N GLU A 102 8.96 -19.33 -10.91
CA GLU A 102 9.91 -18.24 -10.61
C GLU A 102 9.24 -17.06 -9.88
N CYS A 103 7.95 -17.15 -9.60
CA CYS A 103 7.23 -16.15 -8.79
C CYS A 103 7.67 -16.23 -7.32
N VAL A 104 8.00 -15.06 -6.73
CA VAL A 104 8.43 -14.94 -5.33
C VAL A 104 7.68 -13.79 -4.66
N LEU A 105 7.13 -14.04 -3.47
CA LEU A 105 6.64 -13.00 -2.58
C LEU A 105 7.78 -12.41 -1.74
N VAL A 106 7.86 -11.10 -1.68
CA VAL A 106 8.62 -10.36 -0.67
C VAL A 106 7.63 -9.66 0.25
N HIS A 107 7.48 -10.18 1.47
CA HIS A 107 6.64 -9.56 2.51
C HIS A 107 7.49 -8.72 3.46
N ILE A 108 7.12 -7.45 3.64
CA ILE A 108 7.80 -6.51 4.53
C ILE A 108 6.84 -6.09 5.64
N GLY A 109 7.22 -6.37 6.86
CA GLY A 109 6.44 -6.10 8.07
C GLY A 109 6.42 -7.27 9.04
N ASP A 110 5.99 -7.00 10.25
CA ASP A 110 5.87 -8.00 11.32
C ASP A 110 4.49 -7.89 11.97
N GLY A 111 4.13 -8.86 12.81
CA GLY A 111 2.85 -8.84 13.52
C GLY A 111 2.47 -10.16 14.16
N ASN A 112 1.31 -10.16 14.82
CA ASN A 112 0.83 -11.28 15.64
C ASN A 112 0.41 -12.54 14.84
N LEU A 113 0.31 -12.46 13.52
CA LEU A 113 0.02 -13.61 12.65
C LEU A 113 1.27 -14.28 12.07
N LYS A 114 2.49 -13.85 12.44
CA LYS A 114 3.75 -14.35 11.88
C LYS A 114 3.85 -15.86 11.88
N ASP A 115 3.65 -16.50 13.04
CA ASP A 115 3.76 -17.95 13.16
C ASP A 115 2.68 -18.66 12.34
N LYS A 116 1.46 -18.11 12.31
CA LYS A 116 0.37 -18.65 11.50
C LYS A 116 0.70 -18.59 10.00
N ILE A 117 1.30 -17.50 9.54
CA ILE A 117 1.70 -17.33 8.14
C ILE A 117 2.85 -18.26 7.79
N ASN A 118 3.89 -18.38 8.64
CA ASN A 118 5.00 -19.31 8.43
C ASN A 118 4.49 -20.76 8.33
N ASN A 119 3.62 -21.20 9.24
CA ASN A 119 3.00 -22.52 9.20
C ASN A 119 2.17 -22.75 7.92
N LYS A 120 1.54 -21.70 7.37
CA LYS A 120 0.80 -21.77 6.11
C LYS A 120 1.75 -21.92 4.92
N VAL A 121 2.85 -21.18 4.91
CA VAL A 121 3.90 -21.28 3.89
C VAL A 121 4.47 -22.70 3.84
N GLU A 122 4.84 -23.28 5.00
CA GLU A 122 5.33 -24.65 5.11
C GLU A 122 4.32 -25.69 4.60
N LYS A 123 3.04 -25.57 5.02
CA LYS A 123 1.97 -26.48 4.57
C LYS A 123 1.74 -26.46 3.07
N LEU A 124 2.01 -25.34 2.41
CA LEU A 124 1.83 -25.17 0.97
C LEU A 124 3.14 -25.42 0.19
N HIS A 125 4.25 -25.75 0.88
CA HIS A 125 5.58 -25.96 0.30
C HIS A 125 6.06 -24.74 -0.50
N LEU A 126 5.91 -23.53 0.09
CA LEU A 126 6.26 -22.26 -0.53
C LEU A 126 7.53 -21.62 0.07
N GLU A 127 8.35 -22.35 0.81
CA GLU A 127 9.52 -21.83 1.53
C GLU A 127 10.50 -21.14 0.58
N ASP A 128 10.67 -21.67 -0.63
CA ASP A 128 11.52 -21.08 -1.67
C ASP A 128 10.89 -19.88 -2.39
N ASN A 129 9.57 -19.73 -2.28
CA ASN A 129 8.78 -18.71 -2.99
C ASN A 129 8.30 -17.56 -2.08
N VAL A 130 8.54 -17.63 -0.77
CA VAL A 130 8.08 -16.59 0.18
C VAL A 130 9.23 -16.11 1.04
N LYS A 131 9.60 -14.84 0.90
CA LYS A 131 10.60 -14.15 1.73
C LYS A 131 9.95 -13.22 2.72
N MET A 132 9.91 -13.62 3.99
CA MET A 132 9.42 -12.80 5.10
C MET A 132 10.56 -11.97 5.67
N LEU A 133 10.67 -10.68 5.29
CA LEU A 133 11.80 -9.82 5.67
C LEU A 133 11.65 -9.14 7.04
N GLY A 134 10.48 -9.30 7.70
CA GLY A 134 10.22 -8.60 8.96
C GLY A 134 10.09 -7.07 8.77
N ALA A 135 10.21 -6.32 9.86
CA ALA A 135 10.20 -4.86 9.81
C ALA A 135 11.51 -4.33 9.21
N ARG A 136 11.40 -3.43 8.23
CA ARG A 136 12.53 -2.85 7.49
C ARG A 136 12.41 -1.33 7.44
N THR A 137 13.55 -0.65 7.28
CA THR A 137 13.64 0.80 7.09
C THR A 137 13.98 1.19 5.65
N ASP A 138 14.49 0.26 4.84
CA ASP A 138 14.89 0.45 3.43
C ASP A 138 13.76 0.10 2.45
N ILE A 139 12.51 0.52 2.77
CA ILE A 139 11.30 0.18 2.01
C ILE A 139 11.42 0.61 0.55
N SER A 140 11.96 1.82 0.30
CA SER A 140 12.12 2.34 -1.06
C SER A 140 13.04 1.48 -1.93
N GLU A 141 14.12 0.94 -1.35
CA GLU A 141 15.04 0.04 -2.06
C GLU A 141 14.40 -1.32 -2.33
N LEU A 142 13.68 -1.84 -1.33
CA LEU A 142 12.95 -3.08 -1.48
C LEU A 142 11.85 -2.99 -2.54
N MET A 143 11.10 -1.88 -2.59
CA MET A 143 10.10 -1.64 -3.63
C MET A 143 10.71 -1.52 -5.03
N LYS A 144 11.93 -0.98 -5.17
CA LYS A 144 12.65 -0.98 -6.46
C LYS A 144 12.91 -2.41 -6.96
N ALA A 145 13.19 -3.35 -6.07
CA ALA A 145 13.46 -4.76 -6.42
C ALA A 145 12.22 -5.55 -6.88
N MET A 146 11.02 -5.09 -6.58
CA MET A 146 9.75 -5.75 -6.93
C MET A 146 9.39 -5.55 -8.41
N ASP A 147 8.48 -6.39 -8.94
CA ASP A 147 7.86 -6.29 -10.27
C ASP A 147 6.39 -5.88 -10.16
N ALA A 148 5.71 -6.35 -9.13
CA ALA A 148 4.31 -6.04 -8.82
C ALA A 148 4.13 -5.78 -7.32
N PHE A 149 3.07 -5.08 -6.96
CA PHE A 149 2.69 -4.82 -5.57
C PHE A 149 1.25 -5.30 -5.31
N ILE A 150 1.04 -6.07 -4.24
CA ILE A 150 -0.30 -6.53 -3.87
C ILE A 150 -0.72 -6.00 -2.50
N LEU A 151 -2.00 -5.62 -2.39
CA LEU A 151 -2.58 -5.11 -1.16
C LEU A 151 -4.08 -5.48 -1.09
N PRO A 152 -4.45 -6.70 -0.59
CA PRO A 152 -5.81 -7.18 -0.44
C PRO A 152 -6.36 -7.03 1.00
N PRO A 153 -6.39 -5.85 1.64
CA PRO A 153 -6.83 -5.72 3.02
C PRO A 153 -8.33 -5.96 3.16
N LEU A 154 -8.74 -6.46 4.31
CA LEU A 154 -10.16 -6.50 4.69
C LEU A 154 -10.71 -5.10 4.98
N HIS A 155 -9.86 -4.25 5.58
CA HIS A 155 -10.20 -2.85 5.89
C HIS A 155 -8.96 -1.97 5.74
N GLU A 156 -9.08 -0.93 4.93
CA GLU A 156 -8.03 0.07 4.73
C GLU A 156 -8.69 1.42 4.39
N GLY A 157 -8.12 2.51 4.89
CA GLY A 157 -8.52 3.85 4.50
C GLY A 157 -7.75 4.30 3.25
N PHE A 158 -6.73 5.13 3.48
CA PHE A 158 -5.82 5.60 2.44
C PHE A 158 -4.42 5.07 2.70
N PRO A 159 -4.01 3.93 2.09
CA PRO A 159 -2.72 3.29 2.35
C PRO A 159 -1.56 4.07 1.73
N ILE A 160 -0.69 4.65 2.56
CA ILE A 160 0.49 5.38 2.09
C ILE A 160 1.43 4.48 1.28
N VAL A 161 1.54 3.21 1.65
CA VAL A 161 2.37 2.22 0.94
C VAL A 161 1.96 2.04 -0.53
N LEU A 162 0.70 2.32 -0.86
CA LEU A 162 0.22 2.30 -2.25
C LEU A 162 0.68 3.53 -3.03
N VAL A 163 0.82 4.68 -2.37
CA VAL A 163 1.44 5.87 -2.98
C VAL A 163 2.92 5.63 -3.25
N GLU A 164 3.63 5.04 -2.28
CA GLU A 164 5.04 4.63 -2.37
C GLU A 164 5.27 3.65 -3.53
N ALA A 165 4.46 2.61 -3.62
CA ALA A 165 4.54 1.62 -4.70
C ALA A 165 4.30 2.26 -6.08
N GLN A 166 3.30 3.13 -6.20
CA GLN A 166 3.03 3.86 -7.44
C GLN A 166 4.15 4.83 -7.83
N ALA A 167 4.77 5.52 -6.86
CA ALA A 167 5.89 6.41 -7.13
C ALA A 167 7.08 5.64 -7.74
N THR A 168 7.33 4.40 -7.29
CA THR A 168 8.34 3.53 -7.90
C THR A 168 7.90 2.92 -9.24
N GLY A 169 6.72 3.26 -9.75
CA GLY A 169 6.20 2.75 -11.01
C GLY A 169 5.71 1.31 -10.97
N LEU A 170 5.48 0.74 -9.80
CA LEU A 170 4.93 -0.61 -9.66
C LEU A 170 3.50 -0.67 -10.17
N ARG A 171 3.16 -1.79 -10.82
CA ARG A 171 1.77 -2.16 -11.02
C ARG A 171 1.22 -2.68 -9.70
N CYS A 172 0.10 -2.10 -9.27
CA CYS A 172 -0.49 -2.39 -7.97
C CYS A 172 -1.82 -3.12 -8.15
N TYR A 173 -2.00 -4.23 -7.45
CA TYR A 173 -3.22 -5.00 -7.38
C TYR A 173 -3.78 -4.86 -5.97
N VAL A 174 -4.93 -4.26 -5.84
CA VAL A 174 -5.49 -3.89 -4.53
C VAL A 174 -6.94 -4.33 -4.40
N ALA A 175 -7.37 -4.51 -3.16
CA ALA A 175 -8.77 -4.79 -2.88
C ALA A 175 -9.68 -3.65 -3.37
N ASP A 176 -10.87 -3.99 -3.88
CA ASP A 176 -11.84 -3.05 -4.43
C ASP A 176 -12.55 -2.20 -3.37
N ASN A 177 -12.38 -2.53 -2.09
CA ASN A 177 -12.82 -1.73 -0.94
C ASN A 177 -11.90 -0.55 -0.60
N ILE A 178 -10.73 -0.45 -1.26
CA ILE A 178 -9.84 0.72 -1.16
C ILE A 178 -10.40 1.85 -2.03
N THR A 179 -10.39 3.08 -1.51
CA THR A 179 -10.86 4.26 -2.25
C THR A 179 -10.15 4.45 -3.59
N ARG A 180 -10.92 4.84 -4.62
CA ARG A 180 -10.37 5.09 -5.97
C ARG A 180 -9.44 6.31 -6.01
N ASP A 181 -9.52 7.20 -5.04
CA ASP A 181 -8.62 8.34 -4.89
C ASP A 181 -7.16 7.91 -4.72
N CYS A 182 -6.91 6.66 -4.30
CA CYS A 182 -5.58 6.08 -4.22
C CYS A 182 -4.95 5.77 -5.59
N ASN A 183 -5.69 5.77 -6.70
CA ASN A 183 -5.13 5.53 -8.04
C ASN A 183 -4.56 6.82 -8.64
N ILE A 184 -3.36 7.18 -8.22
CA ILE A 184 -2.70 8.44 -8.57
C ILE A 184 -2.09 8.40 -9.97
N THR A 185 -1.50 7.24 -10.34
CA THR A 185 -0.72 7.08 -11.58
C THR A 185 -1.47 6.36 -12.70
N GLY A 186 -2.62 5.76 -12.42
CA GLY A 186 -3.32 4.86 -13.34
C GLY A 186 -2.81 3.41 -13.32
N ASN A 187 -1.79 3.10 -12.52
CA ASN A 187 -1.19 1.75 -12.43
C ASN A 187 -1.84 0.85 -11.37
N VAL A 188 -3.07 1.15 -10.93
CA VAL A 188 -3.77 0.39 -9.90
C VAL A 188 -4.93 -0.40 -10.51
N LYS A 189 -4.90 -1.72 -10.34
CA LYS A 189 -6.03 -2.62 -10.63
C LYS A 189 -6.74 -2.99 -9.32
N TYR A 190 -8.04 -2.85 -9.32
CA TYR A 190 -8.90 -3.15 -8.17
C TYR A 190 -9.57 -4.49 -8.38
N LEU A 191 -9.44 -5.38 -7.41
CA LEU A 191 -9.96 -6.75 -7.45
C LEU A 191 -10.80 -7.03 -6.21
N PRO A 192 -11.92 -7.77 -6.35
CA PRO A 192 -12.69 -8.20 -5.19
C PRO A 192 -11.87 -9.12 -4.28
N ILE A 193 -12.12 -9.09 -2.98
CA ILE A 193 -11.48 -9.99 -2.00
C ILE A 193 -12.32 -11.23 -1.68
N ASP A 194 -13.54 -11.30 -2.17
CA ASP A 194 -14.48 -12.43 -2.04
C ASP A 194 -14.43 -13.39 -3.23
N VAL A 195 -13.48 -13.18 -4.15
CA VAL A 195 -13.18 -14.12 -5.24
C VAL A 195 -12.08 -15.09 -4.84
N THR A 196 -11.93 -16.15 -5.63
CA THR A 196 -10.86 -17.12 -5.41
C THR A 196 -9.48 -16.54 -5.71
N PRO A 197 -8.40 -17.00 -5.06
CA PRO A 197 -7.04 -16.48 -5.27
C PRO A 197 -6.53 -16.58 -6.71
N GLU A 198 -7.05 -17.54 -7.48
CA GLU A 198 -6.73 -17.76 -8.90
C GLU A 198 -7.03 -16.51 -9.73
N VAL A 199 -8.13 -15.80 -9.46
CA VAL A 199 -8.51 -14.57 -10.19
C VAL A 199 -7.44 -13.50 -10.04
N TRP A 200 -6.87 -13.36 -8.85
CA TRP A 200 -5.76 -12.44 -8.59
C TRP A 200 -4.50 -12.89 -9.31
N ALA A 201 -4.15 -14.18 -9.20
CA ALA A 201 -2.95 -14.75 -9.81
C ALA A 201 -2.97 -14.61 -11.35
N GLU A 202 -4.11 -14.92 -11.99
CA GLU A 202 -4.29 -14.77 -13.44
C GLU A 202 -4.16 -13.31 -13.86
N THR A 203 -4.79 -12.37 -13.11
CA THR A 203 -4.72 -10.94 -13.40
C THR A 203 -3.29 -10.41 -13.29
N ILE A 204 -2.53 -10.84 -12.29
CA ILE A 204 -1.11 -10.47 -12.10
C ILE A 204 -0.27 -11.04 -13.25
N SER A 205 -0.50 -12.30 -13.61
CA SER A 205 0.26 -12.99 -14.67
C SER A 205 0.08 -12.35 -16.04
N GLN A 206 -1.13 -11.87 -16.36
CA GLN A 206 -1.42 -11.20 -17.64
C GLN A 206 -0.61 -9.91 -17.85
N ASP A 207 -0.20 -9.26 -16.76
CA ASP A 207 0.54 -7.99 -16.82
C ASP A 207 2.05 -8.15 -16.65
N LYS A 208 2.58 -9.38 -16.59
CA LYS A 208 3.97 -9.69 -16.26
C LYS A 208 4.99 -8.99 -17.17
N ASP A 209 4.65 -8.88 -18.46
CA ASP A 209 5.55 -8.34 -19.48
C ASP A 209 5.41 -6.82 -19.67
N ILE A 210 4.61 -6.15 -18.83
CA ILE A 210 4.43 -4.70 -18.94
C ILE A 210 5.66 -4.00 -18.38
N GLU A 211 6.32 -3.23 -19.23
CA GLU A 211 7.51 -2.45 -18.86
C GLU A 211 7.22 -1.49 -17.70
N ARG A 212 8.06 -1.53 -16.70
CA ARG A 212 8.02 -0.63 -15.56
C ARG A 212 8.68 0.70 -15.91
N ARG A 213 8.02 1.82 -15.55
CA ARG A 213 8.52 3.18 -15.72
C ARG A 213 8.47 3.93 -14.39
N ASP A 214 9.40 4.85 -14.20
CA ASP A 214 9.34 5.78 -13.07
C ASP A 214 8.08 6.64 -13.13
N MET A 215 7.36 6.72 -12.01
CA MET A 215 6.13 7.50 -11.87
C MET A 215 6.21 8.55 -10.75
N SER A 216 7.41 8.75 -10.17
CA SER A 216 7.62 9.67 -9.05
C SER A 216 7.21 11.11 -9.40
N ASP A 217 7.47 11.56 -10.63
CA ASP A 217 7.08 12.91 -11.08
C ASP A 217 5.56 13.07 -11.23
N ILE A 218 4.83 12.01 -11.60
CA ILE A 218 3.37 12.04 -11.66
C ILE A 218 2.80 12.16 -10.25
N VAL A 219 3.32 11.36 -9.30
CA VAL A 219 2.92 11.39 -7.89
C VAL A 219 3.19 12.79 -7.29
N ARG A 220 4.36 13.38 -7.59
CA ARG A 220 4.71 14.75 -7.18
C ARG A 220 3.73 15.78 -7.74
N LYS A 221 3.47 15.78 -9.05
CA LYS A 221 2.54 16.71 -9.72
C LYS A 221 1.11 16.60 -9.22
N LYS A 222 0.72 15.45 -8.67
CA LYS A 222 -0.60 15.22 -8.07
C LYS A 222 -0.69 15.66 -6.61
N GLY A 223 0.38 16.26 -6.04
CA GLY A 223 0.39 16.82 -4.69
C GLY A 223 0.70 15.82 -3.57
N TYR A 224 1.31 14.67 -3.90
CA TYR A 224 1.68 13.65 -2.92
C TYR A 224 3.18 13.65 -2.57
N ASP A 225 3.92 14.71 -2.93
CA ASP A 225 5.33 14.86 -2.53
C ASP A 225 5.45 15.62 -1.22
N ILE A 226 6.18 15.05 -0.26
CA ILE A 226 6.33 15.61 1.10
C ILE A 226 7.01 16.98 1.08
N LYS A 227 7.97 17.20 0.18
CA LYS A 227 8.70 18.49 0.08
C LYS A 227 7.79 19.60 -0.40
N THR A 228 7.05 19.34 -1.48
CA THR A 228 6.07 20.31 -2.03
C THR A 228 4.98 20.61 -1.02
N MET A 229 4.46 19.58 -0.34
CA MET A 229 3.41 19.76 0.68
C MET A 229 3.92 20.55 1.89
N ALA A 230 5.16 20.33 2.34
CA ALA A 230 5.75 21.10 3.43
C ALA A 230 5.84 22.60 3.09
N GLU A 231 6.27 22.95 1.88
CA GLU A 231 6.30 24.35 1.40
C GLU A 231 4.89 24.98 1.32
N GLU A 232 3.89 24.21 0.90
CA GLU A 232 2.50 24.69 0.86
C GLU A 232 1.95 24.93 2.27
N MET A 233 2.27 24.07 3.22
CA MET A 233 1.84 24.21 4.60
C MET A 233 2.57 25.37 5.30
N GLU A 234 3.85 25.57 5.04
CA GLU A 234 4.58 26.73 5.52
C GLU A 234 3.92 28.03 5.06
N LYS A 235 3.60 28.18 3.76
CA LYS A 235 2.90 29.34 3.21
C LYS A 235 1.48 29.53 3.76
N PHE A 236 0.84 28.44 4.19
CA PHE A 236 -0.51 28.50 4.76
C PHE A 236 -0.50 29.06 6.20
N PHE A 237 0.57 28.85 6.96
CA PHE A 237 0.68 29.29 8.36
C PHE A 237 1.47 30.59 8.55
N LEU A 238 2.24 31.05 7.54
CA LEU A 238 2.94 32.35 7.54
C LEU A 238 2.11 33.45 6.89
#